data_2f89980dad3fbad9eb32a6a7a61c0926
#
_entry.id   2f89980dad3fbad9eb32a6a7a61c0926
#
_cell.length_a   1.000
_cell.length_b   1.000
_cell.length_c   1.000
_cell.angle_alpha   90.00
_cell.angle_beta   90.00
_cell.angle_gamma   90.00
#
_symmetry.space_group_name_H-M   'P 1'
#
loop_
_entity.id
_entity.type
_entity.pdbx_description
1 polymer ?
#
loop_
_entity_poly.entity_id
_entity_poly.type
_entity_poly.pdbx_seq_one_letter_code
_entity_poly.pdbx_strand_id
1 'polypeptide(L)' 'MPNQPKPQDILNSIGAMAEMMDAFYNQLLNRGFDRGDALYLTGEFLKTIINPKQGG' A
#
# COMPACT_ATOMS: atom_id res chain seq x y z
N MET A 1 -0.34 -22.79 16.97
CA MET A 1 -0.56 -22.74 16.47
C MET A 1 -0.12 -22.52 15.33
N PRO A 2 -0.25 -22.84 14.82
CA PRO A 2 0.22 -22.95 13.60
C PRO A 2 -0.09 -21.95 12.66
N ASN A 3 -0.65 -20.98 12.93
CA ASN A 3 -1.02 -20.01 11.98
C ASN A 3 -0.02 -18.93 11.76
N GLN A 4 1.21 -19.17 12.10
CA GLN A 4 2.20 -18.17 11.86
C GLN A 4 2.60 -18.15 10.40
N PRO A 5 2.67 -17.01 9.76
CA PRO A 5 3.07 -16.97 8.37
C PRO A 5 4.53 -17.34 8.23
N LYS A 6 4.85 -17.99 7.15
CA LYS A 6 6.21 -18.32 6.85
C LYS A 6 6.94 -17.10 6.34
N PRO A 7 8.26 -17.05 6.47
CA PRO A 7 9.02 -15.91 5.95
C PRO A 7 8.73 -15.63 4.48
N GLN A 8 8.52 -16.67 3.71
CA GLN A 8 8.22 -16.51 2.31
C GLN A 8 6.89 -15.80 2.12
N ASP A 9 5.91 -16.11 2.93
CA ASP A 9 4.61 -15.48 2.83
C ASP A 9 4.70 -14.01 3.20
N ILE A 10 5.54 -13.69 4.17
CA ILE A 10 5.74 -12.30 4.55
C ILE A 10 6.37 -11.53 3.42
N LEU A 11 7.38 -12.09 2.79
CA LEU A 11 8.03 -11.43 1.67
C LEU A 11 7.08 -11.25 0.50
N ASN A 12 6.25 -12.25 0.24
CA ASN A 12 5.28 -12.13 -0.84
C ASN A 12 4.26 -11.04 -0.55
N SER A 13 3.86 -10.93 0.72
CA SER A 13 2.91 -9.88 1.09
C SER A 13 3.50 -8.50 0.93
N ILE A 14 4.75 -8.33 1.29
CA ILE A 14 5.42 -7.06 1.13
C ILE A 14 5.52 -6.71 -0.35
N GLY A 15 5.86 -7.68 -1.18
CA GLY A 15 5.94 -7.47 -2.61
C GLY A 15 4.60 -7.07 -3.20
N ALA A 16 3.55 -7.73 -2.77
CA ALA A 16 2.21 -7.42 -3.25
C ALA A 16 1.81 -6.01 -2.86
N MET A 17 2.12 -5.61 -1.63
CA MET A 17 1.83 -4.26 -1.19
C MET A 17 2.60 -3.22 -1.99
N ALA A 18 3.86 -3.51 -2.25
CA ALA A 18 4.67 -2.59 -3.02
C ALA A 18 4.12 -2.42 -4.41
N GLU A 19 3.64 -3.50 -5.01
CA GLU A 19 3.03 -3.42 -6.33
C GLU A 19 1.76 -2.59 -6.32
N MET A 20 0.95 -2.76 -5.28
CA MET A 20 -0.25 -1.98 -5.15
C MET A 20 0.04 -0.50 -5.00
N MET A 21 1.02 -0.18 -4.18
CA MET A 21 1.41 1.21 -4.00
C MET A 21 1.91 1.82 -5.29
N ASP A 22 2.72 1.08 -6.00
CA ASP A 22 3.27 1.55 -7.25
C ASP A 22 2.15 1.80 -8.27
N ALA A 23 1.23 0.87 -8.37
CA ALA A 23 0.11 1.01 -9.29
C ALA A 23 -0.76 2.20 -8.91
N PHE A 24 -1.03 2.36 -7.62
CA PHE A 24 -1.86 3.47 -7.16
C PHE A 24 -1.19 4.81 -7.46
N TYR A 25 0.09 4.90 -7.13
CA TYR A 25 0.85 6.12 -7.36
C TYR A 25 0.88 6.47 -8.85
N ASN A 26 1.15 5.50 -9.69
CA ASN A 26 1.21 5.74 -11.13
C ASN A 26 -0.14 6.13 -11.70
N GLN A 27 -1.22 5.55 -11.19
CA GLN A 27 -2.55 5.94 -11.62
C GLN A 27 -2.82 7.41 -11.29
N LEU A 28 -2.39 7.85 -10.13
CA LEU A 28 -2.60 9.24 -9.76
C LEU A 28 -1.82 10.17 -10.69
N LEU A 29 -0.60 9.81 -11.00
CA LEU A 29 0.18 10.61 -11.93
C LEU A 29 -0.48 10.65 -13.30
N ASN A 30 -1.01 9.53 -13.74
CA ASN A 30 -1.67 9.47 -15.03
C ASN A 30 -2.90 10.35 -15.09
N ARG A 31 -3.51 10.60 -13.95
CA ARG A 31 -4.70 11.41 -13.88
C ARG A 31 -4.41 12.87 -13.63
N GLY A 32 -3.15 13.22 -13.59
CA GLY A 32 -2.79 14.62 -13.48
C GLY A 32 -2.38 15.12 -12.11
N PHE A 33 -2.34 14.21 -11.11
CA PHE A 33 -1.86 14.63 -9.81
C PHE A 33 -0.36 14.84 -9.88
N ASP A 34 0.14 15.84 -9.17
CA ASP A 34 1.57 16.02 -9.16
C ASP A 34 2.21 15.01 -8.22
N ARG A 35 3.52 14.91 -8.27
CA ARG A 35 4.22 13.88 -7.53
C ARG A 35 4.01 13.96 -6.02
N GLY A 36 4.04 15.16 -5.49
CA GLY A 36 3.87 15.35 -4.06
C GLY A 36 2.51 14.88 -3.61
N ASP A 37 1.47 15.26 -4.33
CA ASP A 37 0.12 14.85 -3.99
C ASP A 37 -0.06 13.36 -4.18
N ALA A 38 0.49 12.82 -5.27
CA ALA A 38 0.37 11.40 -5.52
C ALA A 38 1.05 10.59 -4.41
N LEU A 39 2.20 11.07 -3.97
CA LEU A 39 2.92 10.38 -2.92
C LEU A 39 2.16 10.44 -1.61
N TYR A 40 1.61 11.61 -1.29
CA TYR A 40 0.83 11.78 -0.08
C TYR A 40 -0.37 10.86 -0.07
N LEU A 41 -1.10 10.83 -1.18
CA LEU A 41 -2.30 10.00 -1.26
C LEU A 41 -1.96 8.51 -1.24
N THR A 42 -0.83 8.14 -1.83
CA THR A 42 -0.40 6.76 -1.76
C THR A 42 -0.11 6.35 -0.32
N GLY A 43 0.50 7.24 0.45
CA GLY A 43 0.73 6.98 1.86
C GLY A 43 -0.56 6.82 2.64
N GLU A 44 -1.55 7.65 2.35
CA GLU A 44 -2.85 7.54 3.01
C GLU A 44 -3.54 6.23 2.65
N PHE A 45 -3.42 5.84 1.40
CA PHE A 45 -3.96 4.57 0.96
C PHE A 45 -3.33 3.41 1.73
N LEU A 46 -2.02 3.46 1.89
CA LEU A 46 -1.31 2.43 2.63
C LEU A 46 -1.76 2.37 4.08
N LYS A 47 -1.95 3.51 4.72
CA LYS A 47 -2.43 3.53 6.08
C LYS A 47 -3.79 2.86 6.21
N THR A 48 -4.65 3.07 5.24
CA THR A 48 -5.97 2.46 5.24
C THR A 48 -5.87 0.95 5.20
N ILE A 49 -4.93 0.43 4.44
CA ILE A 49 -4.75 -1.01 4.34
C ILE A 49 -4.18 -1.58 5.62
N ILE A 50 -3.19 -0.93 6.19
CA ILE A 50 -2.51 -1.44 7.36
C ILE A 50 -3.35 -1.27 8.60
N ASN A 51 -4.12 -0.20 8.66
CA ASN A 51 -4.84 0.16 9.87
C ASN A 51 -6.27 0.54 9.54
N PRO A 52 -7.07 -0.44 9.11
CA PRO A 52 -8.40 -0.15 8.59
C PRO A 52 -9.35 0.42 9.64
N LYS A 53 -9.06 0.24 10.92
CA LYS A 53 -9.92 0.80 11.94
C LYS A 53 -9.47 2.12 12.43
N GLN A 54 -8.53 2.73 11.78
CA GLN A 54 -8.06 3.96 12.20
C GLN A 54 -9.13 4.97 12.18
N GLY A 55 -9.11 5.88 13.03
CA GLY A 55 -10.06 6.92 13.03
C GLY A 55 -11.33 6.54 13.67
N GLY A 56 -11.42 5.30 14.00
CA GLY A 56 -12.65 4.80 14.59
C GLY A 56 -12.93 5.41 15.89
#